data_5004cebb4f13f887b4b956866c183b97
#
_entry.id   5004cebb4f13f887b4b956866c183b97
#
_cell.length_a   1.000
_cell.length_b   1.000
_cell.length_c   1.000
_cell.angle_alpha   90.00
_cell.angle_beta   90.00
_cell.angle_gamma   90.00
#
_symmetry.space_group_name_H-M   'P 1'
#
loop_
_entity.id
_entity.type
_entity.pdbx_description
1 polymer ?
#
loop_
_entity_poly.entity_id
_entity_poly.type
_entity_poly.pdbx_seq_one_letter_code
_entity_poly.pdbx_strand_id
1 'polypeptide(L)'
;MHSLYRNPISMKNTFKLALGAIAFAAATAASAQTTLLNVSYDVAREFYKDLNTAFVANYKKTTGKDIKVDQSHAGSSAQARAVADGLEADVVTFNTTTDVDFLAEKGVVAKDWRQKFPNGAAPTTSTMLFLVRQGNPKGIKDWDDLIKPGVQVVVVNPKTGGNGRMAYLAAWGQVRAKGGTDAQAAEFVSKLYKNVPVLARGGRDATGIFLQRNIGDVLVTFESEVVSVDNEFGKGKVDAIHPSASIVAENPVAIVERTVAKKGTAADAKAYLDFLYSPEGQEIAARHNIRPRNEAVLKKYAAAFKPIKFFTVEQYFGSLAEAQKVHFNDGGQFDKLYTAGK
;
A
#
# COMPACT_ATOMS: atom_id res chain seq x y z
N MET A 1 -18.35 -62.90 72.91
CA MET A 1 -17.13 -62.17 73.21
C MET A 1 -16.29 -62.08 71.93
N HIS A 2 -16.41 -61.00 71.14
CA HIS A 2 -15.45 -60.60 70.14
C HIS A 2 -15.45 -59.06 70.00
N SER A 3 -14.31 -58.47 70.37
CA SER A 3 -14.03 -57.01 70.36
C SER A 3 -13.71 -56.56 68.95
N LEU A 4 -14.45 -55.48 68.51
CA LEU A 4 -14.18 -54.81 67.28
C LEU A 4 -13.26 -53.59 67.58
N TYR A 5 -12.02 -53.61 67.13
CA TYR A 5 -11.11 -52.49 67.11
C TYR A 5 -11.36 -51.68 65.86
N ARG A 6 -11.78 -50.40 66.04
CA ARG A 6 -11.84 -49.36 64.98
C ARG A 6 -10.49 -48.60 65.01
N ASN A 7 -9.80 -48.60 63.92
CA ASN A 7 -8.64 -47.73 63.71
C ASN A 7 -9.13 -46.36 63.26
N PRO A 8 -8.63 -45.21 63.79
CA PRO A 8 -8.95 -43.91 63.34
C PRO A 8 -8.06 -43.54 62.14
N ILE A 9 -8.67 -43.27 60.98
CA ILE A 9 -8.03 -42.76 59.78
C ILE A 9 -7.60 -41.32 60.07
N SER A 10 -6.28 -41.09 60.01
CA SER A 10 -5.65 -39.80 60.24
C SER A 10 -6.04 -38.76 59.17
N MET A 11 -6.78 -37.73 59.56
CA MET A 11 -7.27 -36.59 58.73
C MET A 11 -6.15 -35.60 58.32
N LYS A 12 -4.87 -35.92 58.47
CA LYS A 12 -3.76 -34.99 58.18
C LYS A 12 -3.18 -35.08 56.77
N ASN A 13 -3.54 -36.07 55.97
CA ASN A 13 -2.96 -36.27 54.65
C ASN A 13 -3.82 -35.75 53.47
N THR A 14 -5.09 -35.39 53.73
CA THR A 14 -5.99 -34.88 52.68
C THR A 14 -5.81 -33.39 52.39
N PHE A 15 -5.21 -32.62 53.33
CA PHE A 15 -5.04 -31.15 53.12
C PHE A 15 -3.78 -30.78 52.29
N LYS A 16 -2.80 -31.71 52.15
CA LYS A 16 -1.59 -31.45 51.34
C LYS A 16 -1.77 -31.73 49.85
N LEU A 17 -2.77 -32.54 49.47
CA LEU A 17 -3.08 -32.81 48.06
C LEU A 17 -3.95 -31.74 47.39
N ALA A 18 -4.72 -30.98 48.16
CA ALA A 18 -5.58 -29.90 47.64
C ALA A 18 -4.81 -28.62 47.29
N LEU A 19 -3.68 -28.30 47.99
CA LEU A 19 -2.85 -27.16 47.70
C LEU A 19 -1.93 -27.36 46.46
N GLY A 20 -1.60 -28.61 46.11
CA GLY A 20 -0.80 -28.92 44.92
C GLY A 20 -1.53 -28.79 43.61
N ALA A 21 -2.87 -28.97 43.59
CA ALA A 21 -3.70 -28.89 42.38
C ALA A 21 -4.04 -27.46 41.97
N ILE A 22 -4.04 -26.49 42.91
CA ILE A 22 -4.35 -25.09 42.63
C ILE A 22 -3.10 -24.36 42.10
N ALA A 23 -1.90 -24.76 42.42
CA ALA A 23 -0.65 -24.19 41.92
C ALA A 23 -0.31 -24.60 40.45
N PHE A 24 -0.90 -25.68 39.94
CA PHE A 24 -0.62 -26.19 38.60
C PHE A 24 -1.60 -25.65 37.51
N ALA A 25 -2.72 -25.05 37.91
CA ALA A 25 -3.72 -24.47 36.99
C ALA A 25 -3.39 -23.03 36.57
N ALA A 26 -2.37 -22.40 37.13
CA ALA A 26 -1.99 -21.01 36.86
C ALA A 26 -0.86 -20.84 35.81
N ALA A 27 -0.35 -21.94 35.22
CA ALA A 27 0.90 -21.90 34.47
C ALA A 27 0.81 -22.23 32.96
N THR A 28 -0.38 -22.24 32.34
CA THR A 28 -0.45 -22.41 30.88
C THR A 28 -1.57 -21.60 30.23
N ALA A 29 -1.62 -20.31 30.51
CA ALA A 29 -2.09 -19.39 29.49
C ALA A 29 -0.89 -19.16 28.55
N ALA A 30 -0.56 -20.15 27.73
CA ALA A 30 0.24 -19.91 26.54
C ALA A 30 -0.53 -18.85 25.75
N SER A 31 -0.11 -17.58 25.88
CA SER A 31 -0.67 -16.49 25.09
C SER A 31 -0.45 -16.88 23.65
N ALA A 32 -1.51 -17.32 22.97
CA ALA A 32 -1.43 -17.61 21.55
C ALA A 32 -0.87 -16.35 20.88
N GLN A 33 0.20 -16.49 20.12
CA GLN A 33 0.84 -15.39 19.43
C GLN A 33 -0.20 -14.68 18.56
N THR A 34 -0.44 -13.41 18.81
CA THR A 34 -1.34 -12.59 17.98
C THR A 34 -0.78 -12.53 16.55
N THR A 35 -1.63 -12.82 15.57
CA THR A 35 -1.29 -12.69 14.16
C THR A 35 -2.19 -11.66 13.50
N LEU A 36 -1.61 -10.60 12.96
CA LEU A 36 -2.27 -9.62 12.11
C LEU A 36 -2.09 -10.00 10.64
N LEU A 37 -3.09 -9.69 9.82
CA LEU A 37 -2.97 -9.71 8.36
C LEU A 37 -3.04 -8.28 7.83
N ASN A 38 -1.93 -7.82 7.22
CA ASN A 38 -1.88 -6.60 6.44
C ASN A 38 -2.18 -6.91 4.96
N VAL A 39 -3.25 -6.36 4.42
CA VAL A 39 -3.60 -6.47 3.00
C VAL A 39 -3.20 -5.19 2.29
N SER A 40 -2.28 -5.30 1.32
CA SER A 40 -1.60 -4.16 0.71
C SER A 40 -1.50 -4.28 -0.81
N TYR A 41 -1.00 -3.22 -1.45
CA TYR A 41 -0.73 -3.20 -2.87
C TYR A 41 0.63 -3.85 -3.19
N ASP A 42 0.78 -4.31 -4.44
CA ASP A 42 1.84 -5.24 -4.85
C ASP A 42 3.25 -4.66 -4.79
N VAL A 43 3.45 -3.39 -5.19
CA VAL A 43 4.78 -2.75 -5.20
C VAL A 43 5.31 -2.41 -3.81
N ALA A 44 4.46 -2.40 -2.77
CA ALA A 44 4.87 -2.14 -1.40
C ALA A 44 5.36 -3.38 -0.63
N ARG A 45 5.43 -4.55 -1.28
CA ARG A 45 5.78 -5.83 -0.63
C ARG A 45 7.06 -5.76 0.20
N GLU A 46 8.14 -5.28 -0.37
CA GLU A 46 9.45 -5.24 0.29
C GLU A 46 9.47 -4.19 1.42
N PHE A 47 8.81 -3.05 1.21
CA PHE A 47 8.62 -2.05 2.26
C PHE A 47 7.92 -2.65 3.49
N TYR A 48 6.79 -3.34 3.30
CA TYR A 48 6.06 -3.93 4.42
C TYR A 48 6.80 -5.12 5.05
N LYS A 49 7.63 -5.84 4.31
CA LYS A 49 8.50 -6.86 4.88
C LYS A 49 9.48 -6.27 5.90
N ASP A 50 10.16 -5.18 5.55
CA ASP A 50 11.10 -4.51 6.44
C ASP A 50 10.37 -3.82 7.60
N LEU A 51 9.24 -3.16 7.32
CA LEU A 51 8.39 -2.54 8.34
C LEU A 51 7.89 -3.55 9.36
N ASN A 52 7.40 -4.72 8.91
CA ASN A 52 6.90 -5.78 9.79
C ASN A 52 8.01 -6.30 10.69
N THR A 53 9.22 -6.48 10.18
CA THR A 53 10.38 -6.91 10.97
C THR A 53 10.68 -5.90 12.09
N ALA A 54 10.73 -4.61 11.76
CA ALA A 54 10.98 -3.54 12.73
C ALA A 54 9.83 -3.40 13.73
N PHE A 55 8.58 -3.45 13.25
CA PHE A 55 7.41 -3.39 14.12
C PHE A 55 7.37 -4.52 15.14
N VAL A 56 7.60 -5.78 14.72
CA VAL A 56 7.62 -6.95 15.61
C VAL A 56 8.66 -6.78 16.72
N ALA A 57 9.87 -6.32 16.38
CA ALA A 57 10.93 -6.04 17.35
C ALA A 57 10.54 -4.91 18.33
N ASN A 58 9.99 -3.81 17.80
CA ASN A 58 9.53 -2.68 18.61
C ASN A 58 8.35 -3.09 19.52
N TYR A 59 7.38 -3.83 18.99
CA TYR A 59 6.21 -4.28 19.75
C TYR A 59 6.63 -5.20 20.91
N LYS A 60 7.54 -6.14 20.67
CA LYS A 60 8.09 -7.00 21.74
C LYS A 60 8.81 -6.18 22.83
N LYS A 61 9.61 -5.18 22.40
CA LYS A 61 10.33 -4.30 23.32
C LYS A 61 9.41 -3.46 24.19
N THR A 62 8.32 -2.95 23.62
CA THR A 62 7.42 -1.98 24.30
C THR A 62 6.32 -2.65 25.09
N THR A 63 5.85 -3.83 24.67
CA THR A 63 4.71 -4.52 25.31
C THR A 63 5.09 -5.81 26.05
N GLY A 64 6.26 -6.36 25.79
CA GLY A 64 6.69 -7.69 26.26
C GLY A 64 6.01 -8.86 25.52
N LYS A 65 5.09 -8.60 24.55
CA LYS A 65 4.31 -9.60 23.86
C LYS A 65 4.91 -9.96 22.50
N ASP A 66 4.69 -11.17 22.06
CA ASP A 66 5.04 -11.61 20.71
C ASP A 66 3.86 -11.33 19.76
N ILE A 67 4.17 -10.84 18.57
CA ILE A 67 3.20 -10.60 17.51
C ILE A 67 3.77 -11.09 16.18
N LYS A 68 2.91 -11.54 15.29
CA LYS A 68 3.24 -11.85 13.89
C LYS A 68 2.43 -10.97 12.96
N VAL A 69 3.02 -10.53 11.87
CA VAL A 69 2.30 -9.81 10.80
C VAL A 69 2.47 -10.57 9.50
N ASP A 70 1.38 -11.15 9.04
CA ASP A 70 1.27 -11.73 7.70
C ASP A 70 0.88 -10.65 6.69
N GLN A 71 1.20 -10.88 5.42
CA GLN A 71 0.91 -9.88 4.38
C GLN A 71 0.35 -10.54 3.12
N SER A 72 -0.59 -9.83 2.47
CA SER A 72 -1.16 -10.19 1.18
C SER A 72 -1.00 -9.03 0.21
N HIS A 73 -0.50 -9.29 -1.00
CA HIS A 73 -0.19 -8.27 -1.97
C HIS A 73 -0.74 -8.59 -3.37
N ALA A 74 -1.47 -7.63 -3.94
CA ALA A 74 -1.93 -7.63 -5.33
C ALA A 74 -2.24 -6.18 -5.76
N GLY A 75 -2.85 -5.97 -6.91
CA GLY A 75 -3.36 -4.64 -7.27
C GLY A 75 -4.34 -4.14 -6.19
N SER A 76 -4.18 -2.89 -5.74
CA SER A 76 -4.91 -2.30 -4.60
C SER A 76 -6.43 -2.54 -4.66
N SER A 77 -7.06 -2.29 -5.82
CA SER A 77 -8.50 -2.50 -5.98
C SER A 77 -8.92 -3.97 -5.99
N ALA A 78 -8.04 -4.88 -6.39
CA ALA A 78 -8.30 -6.32 -6.29
C ALA A 78 -8.25 -6.76 -4.82
N GLN A 79 -7.30 -6.24 -4.06
CA GLN A 79 -7.21 -6.48 -2.61
C GLN A 79 -8.41 -5.90 -1.86
N ALA A 80 -8.86 -4.68 -2.19
CA ALA A 80 -10.06 -4.09 -1.59
C ALA A 80 -11.30 -4.98 -1.82
N ARG A 81 -11.48 -5.51 -3.03
CA ARG A 81 -12.57 -6.46 -3.32
C ARG A 81 -12.43 -7.74 -2.51
N ALA A 82 -11.24 -8.33 -2.43
CA ALA A 82 -11.01 -9.55 -1.65
C ALA A 82 -11.37 -9.35 -0.16
N VAL A 83 -11.04 -8.18 0.44
CA VAL A 83 -11.41 -7.84 1.81
C VAL A 83 -12.92 -7.64 1.95
N ALA A 84 -13.57 -6.97 1.00
CA ALA A 84 -15.03 -6.83 0.98
C ALA A 84 -15.74 -8.19 0.91
N ASP A 85 -15.20 -9.12 0.11
CA ASP A 85 -15.70 -10.46 -0.12
C ASP A 85 -15.36 -11.46 1.00
N GLY A 86 -14.61 -11.03 2.04
CA GLY A 86 -14.41 -11.82 3.25
C GLY A 86 -12.97 -12.21 3.59
N LEU A 87 -11.97 -11.72 2.89
CA LEU A 87 -10.57 -11.87 3.34
C LEU A 87 -10.41 -11.17 4.70
N GLU A 88 -10.06 -11.93 5.72
CA GLU A 88 -9.99 -11.47 7.11
C GLU A 88 -8.73 -10.64 7.40
N ALA A 89 -8.59 -9.51 6.71
CA ALA A 89 -7.54 -8.53 6.99
C ALA A 89 -7.78 -7.84 8.33
N ASP A 90 -6.74 -7.62 9.12
CA ASP A 90 -6.81 -6.76 10.32
C ASP A 90 -6.63 -5.30 9.94
N VAL A 91 -5.76 -5.03 8.96
CA VAL A 91 -5.50 -3.71 8.41
C VAL A 91 -5.39 -3.75 6.89
N VAL A 92 -5.74 -2.64 6.27
CA VAL A 92 -5.49 -2.39 4.84
C VAL A 92 -4.53 -1.23 4.70
N THR A 93 -3.61 -1.33 3.73
CA THR A 93 -2.61 -0.30 3.42
C THR A 93 -2.54 -0.17 1.90
N PHE A 94 -3.26 0.80 1.34
CA PHE A 94 -3.47 0.93 -0.10
C PHE A 94 -2.70 2.11 -0.71
N ASN A 95 -2.79 2.26 -2.02
CA ASN A 95 -2.18 3.36 -2.78
C ASN A 95 -3.22 4.32 -3.37
N THR A 96 -4.47 4.25 -2.92
CA THR A 96 -5.55 5.15 -3.31
C THR A 96 -6.66 5.14 -2.28
N THR A 97 -7.15 6.33 -1.95
CA THR A 97 -8.22 6.52 -0.96
C THR A 97 -9.55 5.91 -1.41
N THR A 98 -9.82 5.84 -2.72
CA THR A 98 -11.07 5.24 -3.24
C THR A 98 -11.21 3.76 -2.92
N ASP A 99 -10.11 3.02 -2.73
CA ASP A 99 -10.17 1.62 -2.36
C ASP A 99 -10.54 1.44 -0.87
N VAL A 100 -10.14 2.39 0.00
CA VAL A 100 -10.59 2.42 1.41
C VAL A 100 -12.03 2.92 1.50
N ASP A 101 -12.41 3.93 0.70
CA ASP A 101 -13.80 4.42 0.62
C ASP A 101 -14.76 3.32 0.21
N PHE A 102 -14.38 2.50 -0.79
CA PHE A 102 -15.15 1.32 -1.18
C PHE A 102 -15.38 0.36 -0.01
N LEU A 103 -14.36 0.11 0.83
CA LEU A 103 -14.53 -0.73 2.02
C LEU A 103 -15.41 -0.07 3.08
N ALA A 104 -15.35 1.25 3.23
CA ALA A 104 -16.20 2.01 4.14
C ALA A 104 -17.68 1.98 3.68
N GLU A 105 -17.96 2.10 2.39
CA GLU A 105 -19.28 1.93 1.79
C GLU A 105 -19.86 0.52 2.03
N LYS A 106 -19.00 -0.51 2.02
CA LYS A 106 -19.38 -1.90 2.36
C LYS A 106 -19.51 -2.16 3.87
N GLY A 107 -19.24 -1.17 4.72
CA GLY A 107 -19.29 -1.32 6.18
C GLY A 107 -18.19 -2.23 6.76
N VAL A 108 -17.10 -2.40 6.04
CA VAL A 108 -15.96 -3.23 6.42
C VAL A 108 -14.92 -2.42 7.20
N VAL A 109 -14.80 -1.14 6.83
CA VAL A 109 -13.96 -0.12 7.46
C VAL A 109 -14.86 1.00 7.96
N ALA A 110 -14.46 1.71 9.02
CA ALA A 110 -15.22 2.83 9.56
C ALA A 110 -15.44 3.93 8.52
N LYS A 111 -16.62 4.56 8.50
CA LYS A 111 -16.92 5.68 7.59
C LYS A 111 -16.02 6.90 7.80
N ASP A 112 -15.59 7.09 9.04
CA ASP A 112 -14.71 8.18 9.48
C ASP A 112 -13.22 7.77 9.48
N TRP A 113 -12.84 6.75 8.71
CA TRP A 113 -11.50 6.17 8.68
C TRP A 113 -10.37 7.21 8.50
N ARG A 114 -10.63 8.27 7.70
CA ARG A 114 -9.67 9.37 7.48
C ARG A 114 -9.33 10.14 8.76
N GLN A 115 -10.20 10.11 9.77
CA GLN A 115 -10.04 10.82 11.03
C GLN A 115 -9.34 9.97 12.11
N LYS A 116 -9.15 8.67 11.84
CA LYS A 116 -8.57 7.72 12.80
C LYS A 116 -7.05 7.88 12.96
N PHE A 117 -6.39 8.44 11.94
CA PHE A 117 -4.93 8.63 11.93
C PHE A 117 -4.56 10.01 11.32
N PRO A 118 -3.35 10.52 11.60
CA PRO A 118 -2.89 11.80 11.05
C PRO A 118 -2.88 11.83 9.51
N ASN A 119 -2.90 13.04 8.95
CA ASN A 119 -2.83 13.30 7.50
C ASN A 119 -3.92 12.57 6.69
N GLY A 120 -5.15 12.52 7.19
CA GLY A 120 -6.24 11.81 6.52
C GLY A 120 -6.02 10.30 6.44
N ALA A 121 -5.35 9.73 7.47
CA ALA A 121 -4.91 8.34 7.54
C ALA A 121 -3.94 7.94 6.40
N ALA A 122 -3.10 8.88 5.94
CA ALA A 122 -2.06 8.64 4.94
C ALA A 122 -0.66 8.89 5.54
N PRO A 123 0.01 7.88 6.11
CA PRO A 123 1.33 8.01 6.74
C PRO A 123 2.43 8.41 5.75
N THR A 124 2.25 8.12 4.48
CA THR A 124 3.23 8.39 3.42
C THR A 124 2.55 8.84 2.14
N THR A 125 3.35 9.39 1.23
CA THR A 125 2.93 9.70 -0.14
C THR A 125 3.89 9.09 -1.14
N SER A 126 3.50 9.12 -2.41
CA SER A 126 4.33 8.78 -3.55
C SER A 126 4.02 9.73 -4.71
N THR A 127 4.67 9.52 -5.83
CA THR A 127 4.36 10.23 -7.08
C THR A 127 4.67 9.34 -8.26
N MET A 128 4.21 9.72 -9.45
CA MET A 128 4.52 9.04 -10.69
C MET A 128 5.82 9.56 -11.28
N LEU A 129 6.67 8.63 -11.75
CA LEU A 129 7.86 8.91 -12.54
C LEU A 129 7.96 7.93 -13.71
N PHE A 130 9.03 8.04 -14.49
CA PHE A 130 9.30 7.15 -15.61
C PHE A 130 10.56 6.33 -15.34
N LEU A 131 10.45 5.01 -15.48
CA LEU A 131 11.61 4.15 -15.63
C LEU A 131 11.86 3.93 -17.12
N VAL A 132 13.04 4.27 -17.59
CA VAL A 132 13.46 4.07 -18.98
C VAL A 132 14.57 3.05 -19.04
N ARG A 133 14.83 2.50 -20.23
CA ARG A 133 15.97 1.60 -20.46
C ARG A 133 17.26 2.29 -20.10
N GLN A 134 18.25 1.54 -19.61
CA GLN A 134 19.57 2.05 -19.29
C GLN A 134 20.14 2.90 -20.43
N GLY A 135 20.68 4.08 -20.09
CA GLY A 135 21.20 5.04 -21.06
C GLY A 135 20.13 5.83 -21.81
N ASN A 136 18.85 5.64 -21.48
CA ASN A 136 17.74 6.38 -22.06
C ASN A 136 17.77 6.52 -23.59
N PRO A 137 17.77 5.41 -24.37
CA PRO A 137 18.01 5.44 -25.81
C PRO A 137 16.96 6.22 -26.60
N LYS A 138 15.76 6.44 -26.04
CA LYS A 138 14.68 7.25 -26.64
C LYS A 138 14.76 8.73 -26.25
N GLY A 139 15.70 9.13 -25.39
CA GLY A 139 15.87 10.51 -24.95
C GLY A 139 14.65 11.08 -24.20
N ILE A 140 13.97 10.24 -23.42
CA ILE A 140 12.78 10.64 -22.63
C ILE A 140 13.19 11.59 -21.52
N LYS A 141 12.55 12.75 -21.43
CA LYS A 141 12.84 13.78 -20.41
C LYS A 141 11.59 14.20 -19.65
N ASP A 142 10.42 14.21 -20.29
CA ASP A 142 9.16 14.68 -19.72
C ASP A 142 7.97 13.99 -20.40
N TRP A 143 6.76 14.28 -19.93
CA TRP A 143 5.49 13.76 -20.41
C TRP A 143 5.32 13.85 -21.94
N ASP A 144 5.71 14.98 -22.53
CA ASP A 144 5.53 15.22 -23.96
C ASP A 144 6.36 14.23 -24.84
N ASP A 145 7.38 13.62 -24.28
CA ASP A 145 8.15 12.57 -24.97
C ASP A 145 7.39 11.24 -25.09
N LEU A 146 6.45 10.99 -24.15
CA LEU A 146 5.69 9.73 -24.11
C LEU A 146 4.64 9.62 -25.25
N ILE A 147 4.30 10.74 -25.88
CA ILE A 147 3.35 10.77 -27.02
C ILE A 147 4.03 10.82 -28.37
N LYS A 148 5.37 10.78 -28.44
CA LYS A 148 6.13 10.77 -29.69
C LYS A 148 5.92 9.47 -30.45
N PRO A 149 5.88 9.51 -31.79
CA PRO A 149 5.85 8.29 -32.62
C PRO A 149 7.03 7.35 -32.32
N GLY A 150 6.76 6.06 -32.23
CA GLY A 150 7.78 5.03 -31.98
C GLY A 150 8.27 4.92 -30.53
N VAL A 151 7.64 5.61 -29.59
CA VAL A 151 7.81 5.41 -28.14
C VAL A 151 6.74 4.45 -27.67
N GLN A 152 7.12 3.39 -26.97
CA GLN A 152 6.20 2.44 -26.35
C GLN A 152 6.16 2.64 -24.83
N VAL A 153 4.96 2.84 -24.29
CA VAL A 153 4.75 3.12 -22.87
C VAL A 153 4.05 1.95 -22.17
N VAL A 154 4.61 1.48 -21.07
CA VAL A 154 3.97 0.49 -20.20
C VAL A 154 3.29 1.22 -19.05
N VAL A 155 2.02 0.92 -18.83
CA VAL A 155 1.20 1.44 -17.74
C VAL A 155 0.30 0.34 -17.18
N VAL A 156 -0.12 0.52 -15.94
CA VAL A 156 -1.15 -0.33 -15.33
C VAL A 156 -2.53 0.08 -15.87
N ASN A 157 -3.43 -0.88 -16.02
CA ASN A 157 -4.83 -0.62 -16.35
C ASN A 157 -5.52 0.16 -15.21
N PRO A 158 -6.03 1.37 -15.43
CA PRO A 158 -6.69 2.16 -14.39
C PRO A 158 -7.99 1.54 -13.86
N LYS A 159 -8.58 0.58 -14.60
CA LYS A 159 -9.73 -0.19 -14.12
C LYS A 159 -9.37 -1.22 -13.04
N THR A 160 -8.10 -1.66 -12.95
CA THR A 160 -7.69 -2.76 -12.07
C THR A 160 -6.77 -2.34 -10.93
N GLY A 161 -6.13 -1.16 -11.01
CA GLY A 161 -5.15 -0.77 -10.00
C GLY A 161 -5.01 0.74 -9.80
N GLY A 162 -4.76 1.14 -8.54
CA GLY A 162 -4.52 2.53 -8.16
C GLY A 162 -3.31 3.15 -8.86
N ASN A 163 -2.25 2.35 -9.14
CA ASN A 163 -1.10 2.80 -9.93
C ASN A 163 -1.56 3.32 -11.30
N GLY A 164 -2.40 2.56 -12.01
CA GLY A 164 -2.92 2.97 -13.32
C GLY A 164 -3.78 4.23 -13.25
N ARG A 165 -4.63 4.36 -12.20
CA ARG A 165 -5.41 5.58 -11.97
C ARG A 165 -4.50 6.78 -11.74
N MET A 166 -3.48 6.65 -10.90
CA MET A 166 -2.54 7.75 -10.64
C MET A 166 -1.71 8.10 -11.87
N ALA A 167 -1.26 7.13 -12.67
CA ALA A 167 -0.56 7.39 -13.93
C ALA A 167 -1.42 8.16 -14.93
N TYR A 168 -2.69 7.78 -15.08
CA TYR A 168 -3.66 8.50 -15.92
C TYR A 168 -3.91 9.93 -15.42
N LEU A 169 -4.18 10.11 -14.12
CA LEU A 169 -4.43 11.42 -13.52
C LEU A 169 -3.18 12.30 -13.56
N ALA A 170 -1.98 11.71 -13.43
CA ALA A 170 -0.72 12.44 -13.59
C ALA A 170 -0.54 12.95 -15.03
N ALA A 171 -0.82 12.10 -16.02
CA ALA A 171 -0.76 12.45 -17.43
C ALA A 171 -1.79 13.54 -17.81
N TRP A 172 -2.98 13.51 -17.25
CA TRP A 172 -4.01 14.54 -17.43
C TRP A 172 -3.62 15.83 -16.72
N GLY A 173 -3.31 15.72 -15.43
CA GLY A 173 -3.06 16.87 -14.56
C GLY A 173 -1.81 17.65 -14.93
N GLN A 174 -0.77 17.04 -15.53
CA GLN A 174 0.40 17.80 -16.02
C GLN A 174 0.04 18.77 -17.14
N VAL A 175 -0.92 18.43 -18.01
CA VAL A 175 -1.43 19.37 -19.03
C VAL A 175 -2.14 20.53 -18.37
N ARG A 176 -2.98 20.27 -17.37
CA ARG A 176 -3.67 21.28 -16.57
C ARG A 176 -2.68 22.17 -15.81
N ALA A 177 -1.63 21.59 -15.24
CA ALA A 177 -0.58 22.31 -14.51
C ALA A 177 0.26 23.25 -15.40
N LYS A 178 0.31 22.99 -16.70
CA LYS A 178 0.89 23.85 -17.73
C LYS A 178 -0.10 24.92 -18.26
N GLY A 179 -1.33 24.99 -17.72
CA GLY A 179 -2.37 25.94 -18.14
C GLY A 179 -3.26 25.44 -19.28
N GLY A 180 -3.15 24.18 -19.67
CA GLY A 180 -3.99 23.58 -20.70
C GLY A 180 -5.42 23.32 -20.23
N THR A 181 -6.32 23.07 -21.19
CA THR A 181 -7.73 22.74 -20.95
C THR A 181 -7.94 21.23 -20.74
N ASP A 182 -9.13 20.82 -20.26
CA ASP A 182 -9.49 19.41 -20.15
C ASP A 182 -9.59 18.73 -21.52
N ALA A 183 -9.97 19.44 -22.57
CA ALA A 183 -9.96 18.91 -23.95
C ALA A 183 -8.52 18.58 -24.40
N GLN A 184 -7.56 19.46 -24.12
CA GLN A 184 -6.14 19.22 -24.41
C GLN A 184 -5.57 18.08 -23.58
N ALA A 185 -5.97 17.97 -22.30
CA ALA A 185 -5.57 16.86 -21.45
C ALA A 185 -6.14 15.52 -21.96
N ALA A 186 -7.41 15.50 -22.41
CA ALA A 186 -8.02 14.33 -23.03
C ALA A 186 -7.29 13.90 -24.31
N GLU A 187 -6.95 14.85 -25.18
CA GLU A 187 -6.17 14.60 -26.38
C GLU A 187 -4.79 14.03 -26.06
N PHE A 188 -4.09 14.62 -25.08
CA PHE A 188 -2.79 14.14 -24.62
C PHE A 188 -2.86 12.69 -24.13
N VAL A 189 -3.80 12.40 -23.25
CA VAL A 189 -4.00 11.04 -22.69
C VAL A 189 -4.37 10.06 -23.81
N SER A 190 -5.22 10.44 -24.76
CA SER A 190 -5.51 9.59 -25.92
C SER A 190 -4.25 9.23 -26.72
N LYS A 191 -3.39 10.24 -27.01
CA LYS A 191 -2.09 10.01 -27.68
C LYS A 191 -1.17 9.10 -26.86
N LEU A 192 -1.10 9.28 -25.53
CA LEU A 192 -0.30 8.44 -24.65
C LEU A 192 -0.76 6.98 -24.72
N TYR A 193 -2.08 6.73 -24.62
CA TYR A 193 -2.62 5.36 -24.64
C TYR A 193 -2.55 4.69 -26.01
N LYS A 194 -2.40 5.45 -27.12
CA LYS A 194 -2.04 4.88 -28.44
C LYS A 194 -0.64 4.25 -28.44
N ASN A 195 0.26 4.79 -27.62
CA ASN A 195 1.61 4.29 -27.46
C ASN A 195 1.73 3.15 -26.42
N VAL A 196 0.60 2.70 -25.84
CA VAL A 196 0.56 1.62 -24.85
C VAL A 196 0.27 0.28 -25.54
N PRO A 197 1.28 -0.59 -25.74
CA PRO A 197 1.09 -1.87 -26.41
C PRO A 197 0.30 -2.88 -25.57
N VAL A 198 0.37 -2.76 -24.24
CA VAL A 198 -0.28 -3.67 -23.29
C VAL A 198 -0.59 -2.95 -21.98
N LEU A 199 -1.79 -3.17 -21.45
CA LEU A 199 -2.20 -2.73 -20.12
C LEU A 199 -1.88 -3.81 -19.08
N ALA A 200 -1.00 -3.49 -18.14
CA ALA A 200 -0.64 -4.39 -17.04
C ALA A 200 -1.77 -4.48 -15.99
N ARG A 201 -1.87 -5.61 -15.30
CA ARG A 201 -2.89 -5.83 -14.26
C ARG A 201 -2.57 -5.16 -12.93
N GLY A 202 -1.30 -4.90 -12.66
CA GLY A 202 -0.78 -4.27 -11.43
C GLY A 202 0.64 -3.78 -11.64
N GLY A 203 1.22 -3.12 -10.62
CA GLY A 203 2.56 -2.52 -10.72
C GLY A 203 3.65 -3.55 -11.00
N ARG A 204 3.65 -4.67 -10.27
CA ARG A 204 4.64 -5.75 -10.47
C ARG A 204 4.50 -6.45 -11.84
N ASP A 205 3.26 -6.60 -12.35
CA ASP A 205 3.04 -7.11 -13.70
C ASP A 205 3.61 -6.14 -14.74
N ALA A 206 3.44 -4.83 -14.53
CA ALA A 206 4.01 -3.79 -15.41
C ALA A 206 5.55 -3.83 -15.42
N THR A 207 6.17 -3.96 -14.24
CA THR A 207 7.63 -4.12 -14.10
C THR A 207 8.12 -5.41 -14.79
N GLY A 208 7.40 -6.52 -14.66
CA GLY A 208 7.68 -7.79 -15.35
C GLY A 208 7.55 -7.67 -16.87
N ILE A 209 6.50 -7.00 -17.36
CA ILE A 209 6.33 -6.71 -18.81
C ILE A 209 7.52 -5.89 -19.31
N PHE A 210 7.88 -4.84 -18.59
CA PHE A 210 8.98 -3.95 -18.96
C PHE A 210 10.33 -4.66 -18.91
N LEU A 211 10.74 -5.26 -17.80
CA LEU A 211 12.09 -5.77 -17.59
C LEU A 211 12.31 -7.21 -18.06
N GLN A 212 11.33 -8.12 -17.80
CA GLN A 212 11.51 -9.54 -18.12
C GLN A 212 11.08 -9.87 -19.56
N ARG A 213 9.95 -9.27 -20.00
CA ARG A 213 9.46 -9.49 -21.39
C ARG A 213 10.06 -8.52 -22.39
N ASN A 214 10.82 -7.54 -21.93
CA ASN A 214 11.46 -6.50 -22.74
C ASN A 214 10.49 -5.72 -23.64
N ILE A 215 9.26 -5.47 -23.16
CA ILE A 215 8.23 -4.72 -23.88
C ILE A 215 8.22 -3.26 -23.35
N GLY A 216 8.15 -2.28 -24.27
CA GLY A 216 8.10 -0.85 -23.98
C GLY A 216 9.48 -0.20 -23.82
N ASP A 217 9.52 1.09 -24.04
CA ASP A 217 10.68 1.96 -23.86
C ASP A 217 10.63 2.66 -22.50
N VAL A 218 9.42 2.89 -21.97
CA VAL A 218 9.14 3.63 -20.73
C VAL A 218 8.10 2.88 -19.91
N LEU A 219 8.34 2.77 -18.62
CA LEU A 219 7.36 2.35 -17.62
C LEU A 219 6.96 3.55 -16.76
N VAL A 220 5.69 3.96 -16.79
CA VAL A 220 5.15 4.99 -15.88
C VAL A 220 4.69 4.30 -14.60
N THR A 221 5.33 4.61 -13.48
CA THR A 221 5.08 3.93 -12.22
C THR A 221 5.38 4.81 -11.01
N PHE A 222 5.15 4.29 -9.79
CA PHE A 222 5.48 4.98 -8.56
C PHE A 222 6.99 5.11 -8.35
N GLU A 223 7.39 6.19 -7.68
CA GLU A 223 8.78 6.49 -7.33
C GLU A 223 9.47 5.35 -6.55
N SER A 224 8.74 4.61 -5.74
CA SER A 224 9.24 3.44 -5.00
C SER A 224 9.72 2.29 -5.90
N GLU A 225 9.25 2.20 -7.15
CA GLU A 225 9.67 1.14 -8.07
C GLU A 225 11.16 1.19 -8.43
N VAL A 226 11.80 2.35 -8.34
CA VAL A 226 13.27 2.48 -8.55
C VAL A 226 14.02 1.52 -7.63
N VAL A 227 13.72 1.59 -6.32
CA VAL A 227 14.38 0.72 -5.31
C VAL A 227 13.97 -0.73 -5.48
N SER A 228 12.69 -1.00 -5.81
CA SER A 228 12.21 -2.35 -6.07
C SER A 228 12.94 -3.00 -7.25
N VAL A 229 13.13 -2.25 -8.34
CA VAL A 229 13.86 -2.71 -9.53
C VAL A 229 15.33 -2.95 -9.20
N ASP A 230 15.99 -2.02 -8.51
CA ASP A 230 17.39 -2.17 -8.11
C ASP A 230 17.62 -3.42 -7.24
N ASN A 231 16.71 -3.69 -6.33
CA ASN A 231 16.80 -4.86 -5.44
C ASN A 231 16.51 -6.20 -6.14
N GLU A 232 15.57 -6.23 -7.07
CA GLU A 232 15.13 -7.48 -7.72
C GLU A 232 15.96 -7.79 -8.97
N PHE A 233 16.28 -6.79 -9.78
CA PHE A 233 16.93 -6.95 -11.09
C PHE A 233 18.38 -6.48 -11.14
N GLY A 234 18.86 -5.84 -10.07
CA GLY A 234 20.19 -5.25 -9.97
C GLY A 234 20.23 -3.79 -10.41
N LYS A 235 21.14 -3.04 -9.80
CA LYS A 235 21.35 -1.61 -10.09
C LYS A 235 21.73 -1.36 -11.53
N GLY A 236 21.27 -0.22 -12.08
CA GLY A 236 21.64 0.24 -13.42
C GLY A 236 20.91 -0.50 -14.55
N LYS A 237 19.82 -1.21 -14.28
CA LYS A 237 18.97 -1.81 -15.32
C LYS A 237 18.05 -0.79 -15.97
N VAL A 238 17.76 0.29 -15.26
CA VAL A 238 16.89 1.38 -15.69
C VAL A 238 17.44 2.71 -15.23
N ASP A 239 17.05 3.78 -15.93
CA ASP A 239 17.25 5.15 -15.47
C ASP A 239 15.91 5.73 -15.03
N ALA A 240 15.90 6.42 -13.88
CA ALA A 240 14.72 7.09 -13.35
C ALA A 240 14.65 8.53 -13.87
N ILE A 241 13.59 8.85 -14.60
CA ILE A 241 13.30 10.20 -15.11
C ILE A 241 12.17 10.81 -14.27
N HIS A 242 12.49 11.93 -13.65
CA HIS A 242 11.53 12.72 -12.86
C HIS A 242 10.91 13.77 -13.79
N PRO A 243 9.59 13.69 -14.05
CA PRO A 243 8.93 14.65 -14.94
C PRO A 243 8.87 16.05 -14.32
N SER A 244 8.67 17.06 -15.14
CA SER A 244 8.56 18.45 -14.71
C SER A 244 7.42 18.70 -13.71
N ALA A 245 6.32 17.96 -13.84
CA ALA A 245 5.18 17.99 -12.93
C ALA A 245 4.60 16.58 -12.74
N SER A 246 4.12 16.29 -11.53
CA SER A 246 3.47 15.01 -11.23
C SER A 246 2.48 15.13 -10.07
N ILE A 247 1.61 14.12 -9.93
CA ILE A 247 0.55 14.09 -8.93
C ILE A 247 1.08 13.58 -7.58
N VAL A 248 0.57 14.15 -6.50
CA VAL A 248 0.74 13.55 -5.17
C VAL A 248 -0.21 12.36 -5.04
N ALA A 249 0.35 11.19 -4.78
CA ALA A 249 -0.41 9.97 -4.48
C ALA A 249 -0.32 9.68 -2.99
N GLU A 250 -1.44 9.67 -2.30
CA GLU A 250 -1.52 9.31 -0.89
C GLU A 250 -1.56 7.79 -0.73
N ASN A 251 -0.89 7.29 0.31
CA ASN A 251 -0.91 5.89 0.70
C ASN A 251 -1.78 5.73 1.95
N PRO A 252 -3.10 5.54 1.81
CA PRO A 252 -4.02 5.47 2.93
C PRO A 252 -3.91 4.13 3.66
N VAL A 253 -4.20 4.18 4.96
CA VAL A 253 -4.28 3.01 5.83
C VAL A 253 -5.59 3.02 6.61
N ALA A 254 -6.12 1.83 6.92
CA ALA A 254 -7.30 1.70 7.76
C ALA A 254 -7.33 0.38 8.52
N ILE A 255 -7.97 0.41 9.68
CA ILE A 255 -8.33 -0.81 10.44
C ILE A 255 -9.57 -1.43 9.79
N VAL A 256 -9.60 -2.75 9.69
CA VAL A 256 -10.76 -3.51 9.22
C VAL A 256 -11.59 -3.89 10.44
N GLU A 257 -12.50 -3.00 10.87
CA GLU A 257 -13.23 -3.11 12.13
C GLU A 257 -13.96 -4.43 12.28
N ARG A 258 -14.55 -4.93 11.20
CA ARG A 258 -15.23 -6.24 11.19
C ARG A 258 -14.30 -7.38 11.63
N THR A 259 -13.08 -7.39 11.14
CA THR A 259 -12.11 -8.45 11.45
C THR A 259 -11.52 -8.29 12.84
N VAL A 260 -11.06 -7.08 13.19
CA VAL A 260 -10.42 -6.87 14.49
C VAL A 260 -11.40 -7.06 15.66
N ALA A 261 -12.70 -6.74 15.47
CA ALA A 261 -13.73 -7.02 16.46
C ALA A 261 -13.93 -8.53 16.67
N LYS A 262 -13.92 -9.33 15.58
CA LYS A 262 -14.03 -10.79 15.62
C LYS A 262 -12.81 -11.43 16.28
N LYS A 263 -11.61 -10.94 15.95
CA LYS A 263 -10.32 -11.53 16.40
C LYS A 263 -9.84 -10.98 17.74
N GLY A 264 -10.38 -9.86 18.23
CA GLY A 264 -9.88 -9.17 19.42
C GLY A 264 -8.56 -8.44 19.20
N THR A 265 -8.20 -8.10 17.96
CA THR A 265 -6.89 -7.55 17.57
C THR A 265 -6.88 -6.03 17.36
N ALA A 266 -7.94 -5.31 17.77
CA ALA A 266 -8.08 -3.88 17.49
C ALA A 266 -6.91 -3.02 18.02
N ALA A 267 -6.44 -3.28 19.25
CA ALA A 267 -5.32 -2.56 19.85
C ALA A 267 -4.00 -2.83 19.10
N ASP A 268 -3.78 -4.09 18.69
CA ASP A 268 -2.58 -4.53 17.98
C ASP A 268 -2.54 -3.94 16.55
N ALA A 269 -3.70 -3.96 15.87
CA ALA A 269 -3.88 -3.33 14.55
C ALA A 269 -3.63 -1.82 14.61
N LYS A 270 -4.13 -1.15 15.66
CA LYS A 270 -3.84 0.28 15.87
C LYS A 270 -2.36 0.53 16.10
N ALA A 271 -1.72 -0.26 16.97
CA ALA A 271 -0.28 -0.12 17.24
C ALA A 271 0.56 -0.33 15.97
N TYR A 272 0.17 -1.27 15.10
CA TYR A 272 0.82 -1.49 13.81
C TYR A 272 0.70 -0.28 12.87
N LEU A 273 -0.49 0.30 12.75
CA LEU A 273 -0.68 1.49 11.91
C LEU A 273 -0.03 2.73 12.52
N ASP A 274 -0.04 2.90 13.83
CA ASP A 274 0.68 3.99 14.53
C ASP A 274 2.20 3.91 14.26
N PHE A 275 2.76 2.70 14.17
CA PHE A 275 4.19 2.51 13.89
C PHE A 275 4.61 3.08 12.53
N LEU A 276 3.72 3.11 11.53
CA LEU A 276 3.96 3.76 10.23
C LEU A 276 4.25 5.27 10.37
N TYR A 277 3.72 5.93 11.41
CA TYR A 277 3.94 7.35 11.68
C TYR A 277 5.15 7.61 12.60
N SER A 278 5.72 6.56 13.19
CA SER A 278 6.91 6.68 14.03
C SER A 278 8.13 7.13 13.20
N PRO A 279 9.13 7.77 13.82
CA PRO A 279 10.38 8.12 13.12
C PRO A 279 11.02 6.91 12.41
N GLU A 280 11.02 5.74 13.05
CA GLU A 280 11.56 4.50 12.49
C GLU A 280 10.76 4.02 11.27
N GLY A 281 9.42 3.97 11.36
CA GLY A 281 8.54 3.62 10.23
C GLY A 281 8.71 4.57 9.06
N GLN A 282 8.85 5.87 9.34
CA GLN A 282 9.08 6.90 8.31
C GLN A 282 10.47 6.77 7.66
N GLU A 283 11.51 6.40 8.42
CA GLU A 283 12.84 6.12 7.85
C GLU A 283 12.83 4.86 6.97
N ILE A 284 12.09 3.82 7.37
CA ILE A 284 11.92 2.63 6.54
C ILE A 284 11.24 3.02 5.22
N ALA A 285 10.18 3.83 5.27
CA ALA A 285 9.52 4.32 4.08
C ALA A 285 10.49 5.07 3.15
N ALA A 286 11.29 5.99 3.70
CA ALA A 286 12.25 6.77 2.92
C ALA A 286 13.31 5.89 2.23
N ARG A 287 13.80 4.82 2.88
CA ARG A 287 14.73 3.86 2.28
C ARG A 287 14.14 3.09 1.08
N HIS A 288 12.82 2.97 1.03
CA HIS A 288 12.08 2.37 -0.09
C HIS A 288 11.57 3.40 -1.11
N ASN A 289 12.11 4.62 -1.13
CA ASN A 289 11.63 5.74 -1.97
C ASN A 289 10.12 6.00 -1.84
N ILE A 290 9.56 5.75 -0.66
CA ILE A 290 8.20 6.15 -0.29
C ILE A 290 8.33 7.43 0.53
N ARG A 291 7.71 8.53 0.07
CA ARG A 291 7.87 9.85 0.68
C ARG A 291 7.29 9.91 2.08
N PRO A 292 8.12 10.10 3.13
CA PRO A 292 7.64 10.23 4.50
C PRO A 292 6.89 11.56 4.70
N ARG A 293 5.95 11.58 5.65
CA ARG A 293 5.31 12.82 6.14
C ARG A 293 6.15 13.51 7.22
N ASN A 294 7.09 12.81 7.83
CA ASN A 294 8.01 13.37 8.81
C ASN A 294 9.05 14.25 8.11
N GLU A 295 9.00 15.57 8.35
CA GLU A 295 9.87 16.54 7.68
C GLU A 295 11.36 16.33 7.98
N ALA A 296 11.71 15.93 9.20
CA ALA A 296 13.10 15.66 9.56
C ALA A 296 13.66 14.45 8.76
N VAL A 297 12.85 13.40 8.62
CA VAL A 297 13.21 12.24 7.80
C VAL A 297 13.26 12.62 6.32
N LEU A 298 12.27 13.37 5.82
CA LEU A 298 12.26 13.82 4.43
C LEU A 298 13.53 14.65 4.11
N LYS A 299 13.93 15.54 5.00
CA LYS A 299 15.17 16.32 4.86
C LYS A 299 16.43 15.44 4.88
N LYS A 300 16.47 14.45 5.75
CA LYS A 300 17.59 13.48 5.84
C LYS A 300 17.77 12.70 4.53
N TYR A 301 16.67 12.38 3.85
CA TYR A 301 16.66 11.60 2.60
C TYR A 301 16.44 12.46 1.34
N ALA A 302 16.67 13.78 1.39
CA ALA A 302 16.40 14.71 0.29
C ALA A 302 17.09 14.33 -1.03
N ALA A 303 18.25 13.66 -0.98
CA ALA A 303 18.95 13.20 -2.18
C ALA A 303 18.18 12.13 -2.98
N ALA A 304 17.33 11.34 -2.31
CA ALA A 304 16.49 10.32 -2.94
C ALA A 304 15.22 10.91 -3.57
N PHE A 305 14.74 12.06 -3.09
CA PHE A 305 13.49 12.68 -3.51
C PHE A 305 13.76 13.94 -4.34
N LYS A 306 14.00 13.77 -5.63
CA LYS A 306 14.28 14.91 -6.54
C LYS A 306 13.11 15.89 -6.58
N PRO A 307 13.35 17.19 -6.74
CA PRO A 307 12.31 18.18 -6.88
C PRO A 307 11.43 17.91 -8.10
N ILE A 308 10.11 17.92 -7.92
CA ILE A 308 9.07 17.81 -8.94
C ILE A 308 8.02 18.86 -8.59
N LYS A 309 7.44 19.54 -9.59
CA LYS A 309 6.27 20.38 -9.35
C LYS A 309 5.06 19.50 -9.07
N PHE A 310 4.67 19.42 -7.81
CA PHE A 310 3.52 18.62 -7.41
C PHE A 310 2.20 19.36 -7.62
N PHE A 311 1.17 18.58 -7.99
CA PHE A 311 -0.23 18.97 -7.90
C PHE A 311 -1.02 17.85 -7.19
N THR A 312 -2.17 18.23 -6.62
CA THR A 312 -3.06 17.29 -5.94
C THR A 312 -4.24 16.91 -6.84
N VAL A 313 -4.96 15.85 -6.47
CA VAL A 313 -6.21 15.47 -7.15
C VAL A 313 -7.23 16.60 -7.08
N GLU A 314 -7.33 17.27 -5.93
CA GLU A 314 -8.33 18.31 -5.67
C GLU A 314 -8.14 19.52 -6.59
N GLN A 315 -6.91 19.84 -6.98
CA GLN A 315 -6.62 20.98 -7.84
C GLN A 315 -7.25 20.90 -9.24
N TYR A 316 -7.39 19.68 -9.77
CA TYR A 316 -7.86 19.51 -11.16
C TYR A 316 -9.03 18.54 -11.32
N PHE A 317 -9.36 17.76 -10.29
CA PHE A 317 -10.38 16.71 -10.38
C PHE A 317 -11.45 16.79 -9.28
N GLY A 318 -11.40 17.83 -8.43
CA GLY A 318 -12.29 18.01 -7.29
C GLY A 318 -12.00 17.03 -6.16
N SER A 319 -12.17 15.73 -6.40
CA SER A 319 -11.82 14.66 -5.47
C SER A 319 -11.45 13.38 -6.22
N LEU A 320 -10.82 12.45 -5.54
CA LEU A 320 -10.53 11.14 -6.15
C LEU A 320 -11.82 10.35 -6.44
N ALA A 321 -12.89 10.55 -5.66
CA ALA A 321 -14.21 9.96 -5.91
C ALA A 321 -14.87 10.56 -7.18
N GLU A 322 -14.76 11.85 -7.41
CA GLU A 322 -15.22 12.50 -8.64
C GLU A 322 -14.39 12.06 -9.83
N ALA A 323 -13.05 12.01 -9.70
CA ALA A 323 -12.18 11.45 -10.71
C ALA A 323 -12.55 10.01 -11.06
N GLN A 324 -12.86 9.16 -10.05
CA GLN A 324 -13.34 7.80 -10.26
C GLN A 324 -14.62 7.78 -11.11
N LYS A 325 -15.60 8.61 -10.74
CA LYS A 325 -16.89 8.70 -11.43
C LYS A 325 -16.75 9.17 -12.89
N VAL A 326 -15.97 10.21 -13.12
CA VAL A 326 -15.83 10.83 -14.45
C VAL A 326 -14.93 10.05 -15.38
N HIS A 327 -13.81 9.54 -14.85
CA HIS A 327 -12.76 8.97 -15.69
C HIS A 327 -12.76 7.45 -15.71
N PHE A 328 -13.10 6.75 -14.61
CA PHE A 328 -12.81 5.33 -14.47
C PHE A 328 -14.03 4.41 -14.32
N ASN A 329 -15.23 4.95 -14.08
CA ASN A 329 -16.45 4.14 -14.14
C ASN A 329 -16.69 3.65 -15.57
N ASP A 330 -17.54 2.65 -15.73
CA ASP A 330 -17.88 2.10 -17.04
C ASP A 330 -18.50 3.18 -17.94
N GLY A 331 -17.96 3.29 -19.16
CA GLY A 331 -18.30 4.37 -20.08
C GLY A 331 -17.70 5.74 -19.73
N GLY A 332 -16.80 5.82 -18.75
CA GLY A 332 -16.07 7.04 -18.38
C GLY A 332 -15.07 7.48 -19.44
N GLN A 333 -14.34 8.56 -19.12
CA GLN A 333 -13.39 9.16 -20.06
C GLN A 333 -12.31 8.17 -20.51
N PHE A 334 -11.78 7.36 -19.61
CA PHE A 334 -10.78 6.37 -19.97
C PHE A 334 -11.27 5.41 -21.06
N ASP A 335 -12.48 4.86 -20.92
CA ASP A 335 -13.02 3.91 -21.90
C ASP A 335 -13.15 4.57 -23.27
N LYS A 336 -13.64 5.82 -23.33
CA LYS A 336 -13.79 6.57 -24.58
C LYS A 336 -12.45 6.86 -25.25
N LEU A 337 -11.45 7.31 -24.47
CA LEU A 337 -10.12 7.67 -25.00
C LEU A 337 -9.32 6.44 -25.43
N TYR A 338 -9.41 5.37 -24.70
CA TYR A 338 -8.71 4.12 -25.01
C TYR A 338 -9.28 3.44 -26.25
N THR A 339 -10.60 3.43 -26.42
CA THR A 339 -11.28 2.87 -27.62
C THR A 339 -11.02 3.72 -28.85
N ALA A 340 -11.05 5.05 -28.73
CA ALA A 340 -10.76 5.98 -29.83
C ALA A 340 -9.29 5.95 -30.27
N GLY A 341 -8.40 5.44 -29.42
CA GLY A 341 -6.96 5.33 -29.69
C GLY A 341 -6.54 4.07 -30.44
N LYS A 342 -7.40 3.05 -30.50
CA LYS A 342 -7.19 1.78 -31.22
C LYS A 342 -7.98 1.76 -32.51
#